data_390bab2fb028d54324c7d557f6e43029
#
_entry.id   390bab2fb028d54324c7d557f6e43029
#
_cell.length_a   1.000
_cell.length_b   1.000
_cell.length_c   1.000
_cell.angle_alpha   90.00
_cell.angle_beta   90.00
_cell.angle_gamma   90.00
#
_symmetry.space_group_name_H-M   'P 1'
#
loop_
_entity.id
_entity.type
_entity.pdbx_description
1 polymer ?
#
loop_
_entity_poly.entity_id
_entity_poly.type
_entity_poly.pdbx_seq_one_letter_code
_entity_poly.pdbx_strand_id
1 'polypeptide(L)'
;IMTMDEMRAEFGDDVAHLVDGVTKLKHLHLTDSTKDPKDKNADRLEMQAENLRKMFLAMAKDIRVILIKLADRLHNMRTLKYQSKEAQQRIARETQDIYCPIAQRLGISKIKIELEDLCMKYLYPDAYYDLVEKVALRKTERDTYIQGLVNDVKKYVSDAGIKAEIYGRAKHFFSIYKKMVNQDKTIDQIYDLFAIRILVDTIPDCYAVLGIIHEKYKPIPGRFKDYIAMPKQNMYQSLHTTLIGPSGQPFEIQIRTYEMHRTAEYGIAAHWKYKETNNGNATTTTVTEEEKLSWLRQILEWQQDMSDNKEFMTLLKSDLNLFSDNVFAFTPSGDVKNLPKGSTPIDFAYSIHSAVGNKMVGAKVNGKLVPIDY
;
A
#
# COMPACT_ATOMS: atom_id res chain seq x y z
N ILE A 1 20.34 28.77 12.73
CA ILE A 1 19.40 28.11 11.78
C ILE A 1 19.62 28.83 10.46
N MET A 2 19.99 28.08 9.42
CA MET A 2 20.24 28.56 8.05
C MET A 2 18.93 29.06 7.42
N THR A 3 18.98 30.22 6.77
CA THR A 3 17.84 30.76 6.02
C THR A 3 17.66 30.04 4.68
N MET A 4 16.52 30.18 4.02
CA MET A 4 16.28 29.55 2.71
C MET A 4 17.20 30.11 1.61
N ASP A 5 17.57 31.38 1.71
CA ASP A 5 18.47 32.01 0.74
C ASP A 5 19.92 31.54 0.91
N GLU A 6 20.39 31.40 2.16
CA GLU A 6 21.67 30.75 2.46
C GLU A 6 21.70 29.29 1.98
N MET A 7 20.61 28.56 2.15
CA MET A 7 20.49 27.17 1.71
C MET A 7 20.53 27.05 0.18
N ARG A 8 19.87 27.96 -0.54
CA ARG A 8 19.96 28.03 -2.01
C ARG A 8 21.36 28.33 -2.48
N ALA A 9 22.04 29.26 -1.82
CA ALA A 9 23.40 29.65 -2.17
C ALA A 9 24.41 28.52 -1.95
N GLU A 10 24.23 27.71 -0.88
CA GLU A 10 25.19 26.68 -0.49
C GLU A 10 24.90 25.30 -1.13
N PHE A 11 23.60 24.92 -1.24
CA PHE A 11 23.20 23.58 -1.67
C PHE A 11 22.39 23.56 -2.98
N GLY A 12 22.09 24.71 -3.54
CA GLY A 12 21.31 24.84 -4.78
C GLY A 12 19.78 24.83 -4.56
N ASP A 13 19.07 25.20 -5.62
CA ASP A 13 17.61 25.37 -5.59
C ASP A 13 16.86 24.05 -5.29
N ASP A 14 17.31 22.93 -5.84
CA ASP A 14 16.68 21.62 -5.65
C ASP A 14 16.66 21.19 -4.18
N VAL A 15 17.80 21.31 -3.50
CA VAL A 15 17.91 20.95 -2.07
C VAL A 15 17.09 21.91 -1.22
N ALA A 16 17.18 23.23 -1.49
CA ALA A 16 16.40 24.23 -0.79
C ALA A 16 14.90 23.99 -0.92
N HIS A 17 14.42 23.61 -2.12
CA HIS A 17 13.01 23.29 -2.37
C HIS A 17 12.53 22.06 -1.59
N LEU A 18 13.33 20.99 -1.55
CA LEU A 18 13.02 19.79 -0.78
C LEU A 18 12.98 20.08 0.73
N VAL A 19 13.95 20.83 1.24
CA VAL A 19 14.01 21.21 2.66
C VAL A 19 12.81 22.08 3.05
N ASP A 20 12.42 23.05 2.21
CA ASP A 20 11.22 23.85 2.40
C ASP A 20 9.97 22.97 2.49
N GLY A 21 9.79 22.03 1.53
CA GLY A 21 8.69 21.09 1.52
C GLY A 21 8.61 20.21 2.76
N VAL A 22 9.75 19.74 3.27
CA VAL A 22 9.83 18.89 4.47
C VAL A 22 9.68 19.70 5.76
N THR A 23 10.17 20.95 5.82
CA THR A 23 10.29 21.75 7.04
C THR A 23 9.04 22.58 7.34
N LYS A 24 8.33 23.06 6.34
CA LYS A 24 7.02 23.75 6.50
C LYS A 24 6.00 22.92 7.31
N LEU A 25 6.24 21.63 7.43
CA LEU A 25 5.46 20.69 8.20
C LEU A 25 5.85 20.61 9.68
N LYS A 26 7.02 21.17 10.07
CA LYS A 26 7.50 21.14 11.46
C LYS A 26 7.13 22.40 12.26
N HIS A 27 6.90 23.53 11.63
CA HIS A 27 6.80 24.83 12.29
C HIS A 27 5.43 25.15 12.92
N LEU A 28 4.50 24.22 12.98
CA LEU A 28 3.18 24.45 13.58
C LEU A 28 3.01 23.79 14.96
N HIS A 29 4.10 23.58 15.68
CA HIS A 29 4.06 23.30 17.11
C HIS A 29 4.24 24.58 17.93
N LEU A 30 3.19 24.92 18.69
CA LEU A 30 3.22 25.80 19.86
C LEU A 30 3.18 27.33 19.62
N THR A 31 1.97 27.86 19.66
CA THR A 31 1.67 29.07 20.43
C THR A 31 0.18 29.05 20.78
N ASP A 32 -0.16 28.85 21.97
CA ASP A 32 -0.93 29.62 22.93
C ASP A 32 -1.48 28.77 24.08
N SER A 33 -0.99 29.09 25.26
CA SER A 33 -1.33 28.41 26.52
C SER A 33 -2.52 29.04 27.29
N THR A 34 -3.39 29.79 26.61
CA THR A 34 -4.41 30.64 27.26
C THR A 34 -5.87 30.30 26.92
N LYS A 35 -6.17 29.21 26.20
CA LYS A 35 -7.55 28.85 25.83
C LYS A 35 -8.11 27.63 26.57
N ASP A 36 -9.42 27.56 26.69
CA ASP A 36 -10.20 26.48 27.31
C ASP A 36 -9.89 25.08 26.74
N PRO A 37 -9.96 24.00 27.53
CA PRO A 37 -9.63 22.63 27.08
C PRO A 37 -10.49 22.11 25.91
N LYS A 38 -11.73 22.60 25.74
CA LYS A 38 -12.62 22.22 24.63
C LYS A 38 -12.22 22.90 23.32
N ASP A 39 -11.81 24.18 23.38
CA ASP A 39 -11.31 24.94 22.23
C ASP A 39 -9.94 24.43 21.76
N LYS A 40 -9.09 24.00 22.69
CA LYS A 40 -7.77 23.43 22.38
C LYS A 40 -7.84 22.17 21.53
N ASN A 41 -8.88 21.34 21.67
CA ASN A 41 -9.03 20.14 20.85
C ASN A 41 -9.53 20.47 19.44
N ALA A 42 -10.41 21.44 19.27
CA ALA A 42 -10.90 21.88 17.96
C ALA A 42 -9.79 22.58 17.17
N ASP A 43 -9.09 23.53 17.78
CA ASP A 43 -7.95 24.23 17.18
C ASP A 43 -6.82 23.27 16.80
N ARG A 44 -6.59 22.23 17.60
CA ARG A 44 -5.57 21.21 17.34
C ARG A 44 -5.94 20.30 16.14
N LEU A 45 -7.21 19.93 15.98
CA LEU A 45 -7.68 19.15 14.85
C LEU A 45 -7.62 19.96 13.56
N GLU A 46 -7.96 21.23 13.61
CA GLU A 46 -7.88 22.13 12.46
C GLU A 46 -6.43 22.37 12.01
N MET A 47 -5.53 22.60 12.97
CA MET A 47 -4.10 22.73 12.71
C MET A 47 -3.50 21.43 12.13
N GLN A 48 -3.94 20.28 12.61
CA GLN A 48 -3.54 18.99 12.06
C GLN A 48 -4.01 18.81 10.60
N ALA A 49 -5.25 19.21 10.31
CA ALA A 49 -5.81 19.19 8.96
C ALA A 49 -5.06 20.13 8.00
N GLU A 50 -4.75 21.35 8.45
CA GLU A 50 -3.96 22.31 7.68
C GLU A 50 -2.54 21.81 7.38
N ASN A 51 -1.88 21.19 8.37
CA ASN A 51 -0.56 20.60 8.20
C ASN A 51 -0.54 19.48 7.17
N LEU A 52 -1.52 18.59 7.25
CA LEU A 52 -1.66 17.51 6.29
C LEU A 52 -1.97 18.04 4.89
N ARG A 53 -2.83 19.05 4.78
CA ARG A 53 -3.08 19.71 3.51
C ARG A 53 -1.81 20.29 2.91
N LYS A 54 -1.01 21.03 3.68
CA LYS A 54 0.29 21.56 3.22
C LYS A 54 1.27 20.45 2.83
N MET A 55 1.28 19.34 3.56
CA MET A 55 2.09 18.17 3.22
C MET A 55 1.69 17.59 1.85
N PHE A 56 0.41 17.37 1.62
CA PHE A 56 -0.06 16.84 0.34
C PHE A 56 0.24 17.79 -0.82
N LEU A 57 0.17 19.09 -0.61
CA LEU A 57 0.53 20.09 -1.61
C LEU A 57 2.03 20.07 -1.94
N ALA A 58 2.88 19.94 -0.93
CA ALA A 58 4.31 19.81 -1.14
C ALA A 58 4.65 18.50 -1.89
N MET A 59 3.97 17.40 -1.54
CA MET A 59 4.09 16.11 -2.25
C MET A 59 3.66 16.18 -3.71
N ALA A 60 2.58 16.89 -3.99
CA ALA A 60 2.07 17.03 -5.35
C ALA A 60 2.98 17.88 -6.24
N LYS A 61 3.77 18.77 -5.63
CA LYS A 61 4.83 19.51 -6.32
C LYS A 61 6.08 18.68 -6.53
N ASP A 62 6.50 17.94 -5.53
CA ASP A 62 7.67 17.07 -5.59
C ASP A 62 7.50 15.82 -4.72
N ILE A 63 7.40 14.67 -5.36
CA ILE A 63 7.19 13.39 -4.69
C ILE A 63 8.34 12.99 -3.76
N ARG A 64 9.55 13.53 -3.96
CA ARG A 64 10.70 13.26 -3.09
C ARG A 64 10.43 13.71 -1.66
N VAL A 65 9.63 14.76 -1.46
CA VAL A 65 9.22 15.26 -0.14
C VAL A 65 8.56 14.16 0.69
N ILE A 66 7.65 13.36 0.10
CA ILE A 66 6.98 12.30 0.86
C ILE A 66 7.91 11.11 1.12
N LEU A 67 8.83 10.80 0.20
CA LEU A 67 9.82 9.73 0.42
C LEU A 67 10.68 10.05 1.64
N ILE A 68 11.16 11.30 1.75
CA ILE A 68 11.91 11.79 2.91
C ILE A 68 11.05 11.73 4.17
N LYS A 69 9.78 12.15 4.09
CA LYS A 69 8.84 12.10 5.23
C LYS A 69 8.53 10.69 5.70
N LEU A 70 8.37 9.74 4.79
CA LEU A 70 8.18 8.33 5.15
C LEU A 70 9.42 7.75 5.83
N ALA A 71 10.62 8.11 5.37
CA ALA A 71 11.88 7.70 6.01
C ALA A 71 12.04 8.31 7.41
N ASP A 72 11.77 9.63 7.56
CA ASP A 72 11.75 10.31 8.86
C ASP A 72 10.74 9.67 9.82
N ARG A 73 9.50 9.43 9.35
CA ARG A 73 8.45 8.78 10.15
C ARG A 73 8.85 7.37 10.58
N LEU A 74 9.45 6.59 9.70
CA LEU A 74 9.93 5.25 10.01
C LEU A 74 11.02 5.29 11.09
N HIS A 75 11.98 6.20 10.97
CA HIS A 75 13.01 6.41 12.00
C HIS A 75 12.38 6.79 13.35
N ASN A 76 11.43 7.74 13.35
CA ASN A 76 10.73 8.15 14.55
C ASN A 76 9.94 7.00 15.20
N MET A 77 9.30 6.14 14.40
CA MET A 77 8.60 4.96 14.91
C MET A 77 9.54 3.91 15.51
N ARG A 78 10.73 3.70 14.92
CA ARG A 78 11.76 2.78 15.46
C ARG A 78 12.30 3.26 16.80
N THR A 79 12.35 4.57 17.03
CA THR A 79 12.88 5.19 18.24
C THR A 79 11.78 5.64 19.21
N LEU A 80 10.52 5.31 18.93
CA LEU A 80 9.34 5.80 19.66
C LEU A 80 9.32 5.39 21.15
N LYS A 81 10.04 4.34 21.53
CA LYS A 81 10.17 3.85 22.92
C LYS A 81 10.73 4.91 23.91
N TYR A 82 11.41 5.94 23.41
CA TYR A 82 11.99 7.01 24.24
C TYR A 82 11.01 8.17 24.49
N GLN A 83 9.81 8.12 23.95
CA GLN A 83 8.75 9.11 24.15
C GLN A 83 7.81 8.70 25.28
N SER A 84 7.00 9.67 25.82
CA SER A 84 5.95 9.36 26.78
C SER A 84 4.90 8.45 26.19
N LYS A 85 4.16 7.70 27.03
CA LYS A 85 3.11 6.79 26.57
C LYS A 85 2.04 7.50 25.74
N GLU A 86 1.64 8.71 26.14
CA GLU A 86 0.66 9.53 25.43
C GLU A 86 1.19 9.95 24.06
N ALA A 87 2.46 10.35 23.98
CA ALA A 87 3.12 10.66 22.71
C ALA A 87 3.25 9.42 21.81
N GLN A 88 3.62 8.27 22.39
CA GLN A 88 3.69 7.00 21.67
C GLN A 88 2.36 6.66 20.98
N GLN A 89 1.26 6.70 21.72
CA GLN A 89 -0.07 6.37 21.18
C GLN A 89 -0.50 7.39 20.11
N ARG A 90 -0.30 8.69 20.36
CA ARG A 90 -0.66 9.74 19.41
C ARG A 90 0.11 9.61 18.10
N ILE A 91 1.44 9.43 18.17
CA ILE A 91 2.29 9.31 16.98
C ILE A 91 2.00 8.01 16.22
N ALA A 92 1.77 6.90 16.94
CA ALA A 92 1.41 5.63 16.32
C ALA A 92 0.04 5.70 15.62
N ARG A 93 -0.96 6.37 16.23
CA ARG A 93 -2.28 6.59 15.61
C ARG A 93 -2.17 7.42 14.34
N GLU A 94 -1.49 8.55 14.40
CA GLU A 94 -1.25 9.39 13.23
C GLU A 94 -0.54 8.61 12.11
N THR A 95 0.44 7.79 12.47
CA THR A 95 1.18 6.97 11.51
C THR A 95 0.27 5.92 10.85
N GLN A 96 -0.57 5.24 11.63
CA GLN A 96 -1.51 4.25 11.13
C GLN A 96 -2.57 4.86 10.21
N ASP A 97 -3.10 6.04 10.59
CA ASP A 97 -4.22 6.67 9.89
C ASP A 97 -3.81 7.43 8.62
N ILE A 98 -2.54 7.85 8.52
CA ILE A 98 -2.08 8.74 7.45
C ILE A 98 -0.88 8.15 6.68
N TYR A 99 0.23 7.86 7.36
CA TYR A 99 1.46 7.46 6.67
C TYR A 99 1.42 6.04 6.11
N CYS A 100 0.76 5.10 6.81
CA CYS A 100 0.60 3.73 6.28
C CYS A 100 -0.27 3.71 5.00
N PRO A 101 -1.43 4.39 4.93
CA PRO A 101 -2.21 4.50 3.70
C PRO A 101 -1.44 5.20 2.56
N ILE A 102 -0.69 6.27 2.83
CA ILE A 102 0.15 6.94 1.83
C ILE A 102 1.20 5.97 1.28
N ALA A 103 1.93 5.27 2.15
CA ALA A 103 2.94 4.30 1.73
C ALA A 103 2.31 3.17 0.90
N GLN A 104 1.09 2.74 1.24
CA GLN A 104 0.32 1.77 0.46
C GLN A 104 -0.04 2.29 -0.93
N ARG A 105 -0.51 3.54 -1.01
CA ARG A 105 -0.89 4.19 -2.28
C ARG A 105 0.30 4.34 -3.22
N LEU A 106 1.43 4.73 -2.67
CA LEU A 106 2.68 4.87 -3.42
C LEU A 106 3.36 3.52 -3.74
N GLY A 107 2.79 2.40 -3.28
CA GLY A 107 3.32 1.06 -3.50
C GLY A 107 4.59 0.73 -2.70
N ILE A 108 4.97 1.57 -1.71
CA ILE A 108 6.19 1.38 -0.91
C ILE A 108 5.91 0.36 0.21
N SER A 109 5.74 -0.91 -0.19
CA SER A 109 5.30 -1.97 0.72
C SER A 109 6.28 -2.22 1.85
N LYS A 110 7.58 -2.08 1.62
CA LYS A 110 8.62 -2.31 2.64
C LYS A 110 8.46 -1.37 3.83
N ILE A 111 8.29 -0.07 3.57
CA ILE A 111 8.09 0.94 4.63
C ILE A 111 6.71 0.76 5.28
N LYS A 112 5.67 0.59 4.46
CA LYS A 112 4.29 0.40 4.95
C LYS A 112 4.21 -0.72 5.99
N ILE A 113 4.75 -1.88 5.65
CA ILE A 113 4.69 -3.09 6.49
C ILE A 113 5.37 -2.84 7.84
N GLU A 114 6.56 -2.26 7.84
CA GLU A 114 7.28 -1.98 9.07
C GLU A 114 6.57 -0.92 9.92
N LEU A 115 6.01 0.12 9.29
CA LEU A 115 5.19 1.11 9.98
C LEU A 115 3.95 0.48 10.61
N GLU A 116 3.23 -0.40 9.90
CA GLU A 116 2.05 -1.10 10.42
C GLU A 116 2.39 -1.99 11.63
N ASP A 117 3.47 -2.77 11.55
CA ASP A 117 3.91 -3.62 12.68
C ASP A 117 4.34 -2.78 13.90
N LEU A 118 5.04 -1.65 13.68
CA LEU A 118 5.39 -0.71 14.74
C LEU A 118 4.15 -0.03 15.33
N CYS A 119 3.17 0.37 14.51
CA CYS A 119 1.91 0.93 14.99
C CYS A 119 1.17 -0.08 15.87
N MET A 120 1.07 -1.34 15.45
CA MET A 120 0.43 -2.40 16.23
C MET A 120 1.07 -2.56 17.60
N LYS A 121 2.40 -2.52 17.66
CA LYS A 121 3.16 -2.65 18.92
C LYS A 121 2.78 -1.60 19.96
N TYR A 122 2.51 -0.35 19.54
CA TYR A 122 2.19 0.76 20.45
C TYR A 122 0.69 0.96 20.67
N LEU A 123 -0.14 0.62 19.68
CA LEU A 123 -1.60 0.80 19.78
C LEU A 123 -2.31 -0.41 20.39
N TYR A 124 -1.80 -1.62 20.14
CA TYR A 124 -2.38 -2.90 20.56
C TYR A 124 -1.30 -3.80 21.17
N PRO A 125 -0.62 -3.37 22.26
CA PRO A 125 0.54 -4.08 22.80
C PRO A 125 0.25 -5.52 23.19
N ASP A 126 -0.87 -5.77 23.87
CA ASP A 126 -1.24 -7.11 24.32
C ASP A 126 -1.40 -8.07 23.14
N ALA A 127 -2.13 -7.64 22.09
CA ALA A 127 -2.31 -8.43 20.88
C ALA A 127 -1.00 -8.62 20.10
N TYR A 128 -0.11 -7.61 20.11
CA TYR A 128 1.19 -7.69 19.46
C TYR A 128 2.08 -8.74 20.13
N TYR A 129 2.23 -8.68 21.45
CA TYR A 129 3.11 -9.60 22.17
C TYR A 129 2.55 -11.02 22.21
N ASP A 130 1.24 -11.21 22.37
CA ASP A 130 0.57 -12.52 22.24
C ASP A 130 0.83 -13.15 20.87
N LEU A 131 0.73 -12.35 19.80
CA LEU A 131 0.99 -12.82 18.44
C LEU A 131 2.47 -13.16 18.22
N VAL A 132 3.39 -12.33 18.74
CA VAL A 132 4.84 -12.58 18.66
C VAL A 132 5.19 -13.92 19.34
N GLU A 133 4.63 -14.17 20.54
CA GLU A 133 4.85 -15.42 21.26
C GLU A 133 4.29 -16.63 20.50
N LYS A 134 3.05 -16.58 20.04
CA LYS A 134 2.40 -17.64 19.26
C LYS A 134 3.14 -17.96 17.96
N VAL A 135 3.64 -16.94 17.25
CA VAL A 135 4.45 -17.12 16.05
C VAL A 135 5.82 -17.72 16.37
N ALA A 136 6.43 -17.29 17.49
CA ALA A 136 7.75 -17.79 17.91
C ALA A 136 7.70 -19.27 18.33
N LEU A 137 6.67 -19.70 19.05
CA LEU A 137 6.50 -21.11 19.47
C LEU A 137 6.45 -22.08 18.30
N ARG A 138 5.94 -21.66 17.15
CA ARG A 138 5.80 -22.49 15.93
C ARG A 138 6.91 -22.25 14.91
N LYS A 139 7.89 -21.43 15.23
CA LYS A 139 8.90 -20.99 14.27
C LYS A 139 9.68 -22.17 13.68
N THR A 140 10.17 -23.07 14.51
CA THR A 140 11.02 -24.19 14.08
C THR A 140 10.27 -25.15 13.15
N GLU A 141 9.06 -25.58 13.54
CA GLU A 141 8.23 -26.49 12.71
C GLU A 141 7.87 -25.84 11.38
N ARG A 142 7.46 -24.56 11.44
CA ARG A 142 7.11 -23.77 10.28
C ARG A 142 8.30 -23.60 9.34
N ASP A 143 9.45 -23.22 9.86
CA ASP A 143 10.65 -22.96 9.05
C ASP A 143 11.15 -24.26 8.39
N THR A 144 11.06 -25.39 9.09
CA THR A 144 11.37 -26.71 8.52
C THR A 144 10.41 -27.10 7.41
N TYR A 145 9.10 -26.91 7.62
CA TYR A 145 8.08 -27.17 6.62
C TYR A 145 8.24 -26.30 5.37
N ILE A 146 8.41 -24.98 5.55
CA ILE A 146 8.62 -24.04 4.43
C ILE A 146 9.91 -24.38 3.68
N GLN A 147 11.00 -24.72 4.39
CA GLN A 147 12.26 -25.06 3.74
C GLN A 147 12.15 -26.34 2.90
N GLY A 148 11.40 -27.33 3.38
CA GLY A 148 11.07 -28.53 2.59
C GLY A 148 10.34 -28.17 1.29
N LEU A 149 9.26 -27.40 1.40
CA LEU A 149 8.49 -26.94 0.24
C LEU A 149 9.35 -26.09 -0.74
N VAL A 150 10.20 -25.21 -0.21
CA VAL A 150 11.12 -24.39 -1.04
C VAL A 150 12.07 -25.28 -1.83
N ASN A 151 12.61 -26.32 -1.22
CA ASN A 151 13.54 -27.26 -1.87
C ASN A 151 12.84 -28.06 -2.97
N ASP A 152 11.61 -28.55 -2.70
CA ASP A 152 10.80 -29.27 -3.69
C ASP A 152 10.47 -28.38 -4.90
N VAL A 153 9.98 -27.13 -4.63
CA VAL A 153 9.65 -26.16 -5.67
C VAL A 153 10.89 -25.78 -6.47
N LYS A 154 12.05 -25.56 -5.83
CA LYS A 154 13.32 -25.32 -6.54
C LYS A 154 13.66 -26.44 -7.50
N LYS A 155 13.52 -27.70 -7.07
CA LYS A 155 13.76 -28.84 -7.91
C LYS A 155 12.83 -28.86 -9.12
N TYR A 156 11.52 -28.73 -8.94
CA TYR A 156 10.55 -28.77 -10.05
C TYR A 156 10.77 -27.67 -11.08
N VAL A 157 11.06 -26.45 -10.62
CA VAL A 157 11.31 -25.30 -11.50
C VAL A 157 12.65 -25.45 -12.23
N SER A 158 13.67 -25.94 -11.56
CA SER A 158 15.00 -26.21 -12.16
C SER A 158 14.94 -27.32 -13.19
N ASP A 159 14.21 -28.40 -12.91
CA ASP A 159 14.03 -29.54 -13.83
C ASP A 159 13.34 -29.12 -15.14
N ALA A 160 12.52 -28.07 -15.09
CA ALA A 160 11.91 -27.45 -16.25
C ALA A 160 12.80 -26.42 -16.97
N GLY A 161 14.04 -26.23 -16.52
CA GLY A 161 15.02 -25.31 -17.12
C GLY A 161 14.74 -23.83 -16.88
N ILE A 162 13.84 -23.47 -15.93
CA ILE A 162 13.51 -22.10 -15.61
C ILE A 162 14.43 -21.58 -14.49
N LYS A 163 15.06 -20.43 -14.71
CA LYS A 163 15.85 -19.74 -13.69
C LYS A 163 14.91 -19.01 -12.73
N ALA A 164 15.00 -19.30 -11.46
CA ALA A 164 14.16 -18.65 -10.46
C ALA A 164 14.90 -18.51 -9.12
N GLU A 165 14.63 -17.40 -8.43
CA GLU A 165 14.95 -17.23 -7.01
C GLU A 165 13.73 -17.63 -6.18
N ILE A 166 13.88 -18.59 -5.27
CA ILE A 166 12.77 -19.17 -4.51
C ILE A 166 13.11 -19.16 -3.04
N TYR A 167 12.24 -18.52 -2.23
CA TYR A 167 12.44 -18.42 -0.78
C TYR A 167 11.14 -18.36 -0.01
N GLY A 168 11.20 -18.78 1.26
CA GLY A 168 10.08 -18.63 2.19
C GLY A 168 9.89 -17.19 2.61
N ARG A 169 8.65 -16.73 2.70
CA ARG A 169 8.27 -15.40 3.16
C ARG A 169 7.51 -15.47 4.47
N ALA A 170 8.03 -14.80 5.49
CA ALA A 170 7.27 -14.57 6.71
C ALA A 170 6.16 -13.53 6.48
N LYS A 171 4.97 -13.78 7.02
CA LYS A 171 3.88 -12.82 7.01
C LYS A 171 4.04 -11.87 8.19
N HIS A 172 3.72 -10.59 7.96
CA HIS A 172 3.84 -9.53 8.95
C HIS A 172 2.76 -9.60 10.01
N PHE A 173 3.09 -9.21 11.25
CA PHE A 173 2.23 -9.34 12.42
C PHE A 173 0.90 -8.59 12.25
N PHE A 174 0.93 -7.34 11.79
CA PHE A 174 -0.29 -6.58 11.56
C PHE A 174 -1.21 -7.20 10.51
N SER A 175 -0.64 -7.79 9.44
CA SER A 175 -1.43 -8.49 8.42
C SER A 175 -2.10 -9.77 8.97
N ILE A 176 -1.46 -10.46 9.90
CA ILE A 176 -2.03 -11.61 10.61
C ILE A 176 -3.16 -11.12 11.52
N TYR A 177 -2.87 -10.13 12.36
CA TYR A 177 -3.83 -9.53 13.30
C TYR A 177 -5.10 -9.03 12.59
N LYS A 178 -4.94 -8.27 11.51
CA LYS A 178 -6.07 -7.78 10.70
C LYS A 178 -6.95 -8.91 10.16
N LYS A 179 -6.37 -10.04 9.76
CA LYS A 179 -7.15 -11.21 9.34
C LYS A 179 -7.86 -11.89 10.49
N MET A 180 -7.20 -11.99 11.65
CA MET A 180 -7.83 -12.55 12.85
C MET A 180 -9.07 -11.74 13.24
N VAL A 181 -8.93 -10.41 13.32
CA VAL A 181 -10.02 -9.51 13.71
C VAL A 181 -11.12 -9.45 12.64
N ASN A 182 -10.78 -9.25 11.35
CA ASN A 182 -11.79 -9.05 10.31
C ASN A 182 -12.53 -10.34 9.91
N GLN A 183 -11.95 -11.51 10.15
CA GLN A 183 -12.52 -12.80 9.76
C GLN A 183 -12.90 -13.67 10.96
N ASP A 184 -12.77 -13.14 12.16
CA ASP A 184 -12.99 -13.86 13.44
C ASP A 184 -12.29 -15.24 13.46
N LYS A 185 -10.98 -15.23 13.11
CA LYS A 185 -10.17 -16.43 13.01
C LYS A 185 -9.09 -16.49 14.06
N THR A 186 -8.82 -17.69 14.55
CA THR A 186 -7.62 -17.96 15.33
C THR A 186 -6.38 -18.02 14.42
N ILE A 187 -5.18 -17.91 14.99
CA ILE A 187 -3.93 -18.03 14.24
C ILE A 187 -3.83 -19.35 13.48
N ASP A 188 -4.41 -20.44 14.02
CA ASP A 188 -4.41 -21.77 13.42
C ASP A 188 -5.26 -21.87 12.16
N GLN A 189 -6.23 -20.98 12.01
CA GLN A 189 -7.12 -20.90 10.86
C GLN A 189 -6.59 -19.96 9.77
N ILE A 190 -5.39 -19.38 9.98
CA ILE A 190 -4.74 -18.50 9.00
C ILE A 190 -3.76 -19.31 8.16
N TYR A 191 -4.24 -19.82 7.04
CA TYR A 191 -3.50 -20.72 6.15
C TYR A 191 -2.33 -20.06 5.40
N ASP A 192 -2.29 -18.73 5.30
CA ASP A 192 -1.25 -18.00 4.58
C ASP A 192 -0.12 -17.47 5.49
N LEU A 193 0.05 -18.09 6.65
CA LEU A 193 1.27 -17.96 7.45
C LEU A 193 2.48 -18.53 6.72
N PHE A 194 2.24 -19.54 5.86
CA PHE A 194 3.23 -20.22 5.05
C PHE A 194 3.16 -19.68 3.64
N ALA A 195 4.08 -18.85 3.26
CA ALA A 195 4.16 -18.28 1.92
C ALA A 195 5.54 -18.52 1.31
N ILE A 196 5.55 -18.85 0.01
CA ILE A 196 6.74 -18.96 -0.81
C ILE A 196 6.69 -17.87 -1.86
N ARG A 197 7.83 -17.24 -2.09
CA ARG A 197 8.00 -16.28 -3.19
C ARG A 197 8.91 -16.86 -4.25
N ILE A 198 8.48 -16.71 -5.50
CA ILE A 198 9.21 -17.14 -6.69
C ILE A 198 9.44 -15.91 -7.56
N LEU A 199 10.70 -15.61 -7.84
CA LEU A 199 11.10 -14.53 -8.73
C LEU A 199 11.70 -15.14 -10.00
N VAL A 200 11.22 -14.69 -11.16
CA VAL A 200 11.66 -15.14 -12.49
C VAL A 200 11.98 -13.94 -13.37
N ASP A 201 12.59 -14.18 -14.53
CA ASP A 201 13.00 -13.11 -15.42
C ASP A 201 11.84 -12.52 -16.25
N THR A 202 10.92 -13.38 -16.73
CA THR A 202 9.88 -12.96 -17.70
C THR A 202 8.47 -13.29 -17.24
N ILE A 203 7.48 -12.60 -17.82
CA ILE A 203 6.04 -12.90 -17.60
C ILE A 203 5.66 -14.32 -18.07
N PRO A 204 6.09 -14.78 -19.26
CA PRO A 204 5.86 -16.18 -19.66
C PRO A 204 6.38 -17.17 -18.61
N ASP A 205 7.55 -16.96 -18.01
CA ASP A 205 8.08 -17.81 -16.96
C ASP A 205 7.19 -17.81 -15.71
N CYS A 206 6.54 -16.70 -15.38
CA CYS A 206 5.58 -16.66 -14.26
C CYS A 206 4.44 -17.67 -14.47
N TYR A 207 3.86 -17.71 -15.67
CA TYR A 207 2.77 -18.62 -16.00
C TYR A 207 3.24 -20.06 -16.18
N ALA A 208 4.45 -20.27 -16.73
CA ALA A 208 5.06 -21.60 -16.82
C ALA A 208 5.29 -22.21 -15.44
N VAL A 209 5.86 -21.44 -14.51
CA VAL A 209 6.03 -21.86 -13.11
C VAL A 209 4.69 -22.15 -12.46
N LEU A 210 3.66 -21.33 -12.68
CA LEU A 210 2.31 -21.60 -12.16
C LEU A 210 1.80 -22.96 -12.62
N GLY A 211 1.94 -23.28 -13.90
CA GLY A 211 1.54 -24.58 -14.47
C GLY A 211 2.26 -25.76 -13.81
N ILE A 212 3.59 -25.67 -13.67
CA ILE A 212 4.41 -26.67 -12.99
C ILE A 212 3.95 -26.90 -11.55
N ILE A 213 3.69 -25.82 -10.82
CA ILE A 213 3.28 -25.89 -9.42
C ILE A 213 1.88 -26.47 -9.28
N HIS A 214 0.94 -26.13 -10.17
CA HIS A 214 -0.42 -26.67 -10.15
C HIS A 214 -0.50 -28.14 -10.58
N GLU A 215 0.47 -28.63 -11.34
CA GLU A 215 0.62 -30.06 -11.64
C GLU A 215 1.04 -30.85 -10.38
N LYS A 216 1.91 -30.29 -9.55
CA LYS A 216 2.47 -30.97 -8.36
C LYS A 216 1.58 -30.82 -7.11
N TYR A 217 0.92 -29.70 -6.95
CA TYR A 217 0.10 -29.36 -5.78
C TYR A 217 -1.31 -28.96 -6.18
N LYS A 218 -2.31 -29.45 -5.46
CA LYS A 218 -3.72 -29.10 -5.76
C LYS A 218 -4.07 -27.70 -5.29
N PRO A 219 -4.53 -26.80 -6.19
CA PRO A 219 -4.96 -25.47 -5.80
C PRO A 219 -6.30 -25.50 -5.06
N ILE A 220 -6.45 -24.61 -4.07
CA ILE A 220 -7.72 -24.40 -3.38
C ILE A 220 -8.62 -23.55 -4.29
N PRO A 221 -9.84 -24.01 -4.64
CA PRO A 221 -10.76 -23.26 -5.49
C PRO A 221 -11.05 -21.85 -4.95
N GLY A 222 -11.11 -20.85 -5.84
CA GLY A 222 -11.37 -19.46 -5.49
C GLY A 222 -10.24 -18.73 -4.79
N ARG A 223 -9.06 -19.35 -4.65
CA ARG A 223 -7.88 -18.74 -4.01
C ARG A 223 -6.78 -18.34 -5.00
N PHE A 224 -7.00 -18.51 -6.27
CA PHE A 224 -6.11 -17.99 -7.31
C PHE A 224 -6.43 -16.52 -7.62
N LYS A 225 -5.40 -15.69 -7.77
CA LYS A 225 -5.52 -14.28 -8.16
C LYS A 225 -4.40 -13.94 -9.13
N ASP A 226 -4.80 -13.42 -10.27
CA ASP A 226 -3.90 -12.95 -11.31
C ASP A 226 -3.81 -11.41 -11.29
N TYR A 227 -2.82 -10.92 -10.56
CA TYR A 227 -2.50 -9.49 -10.55
C TYR A 227 -1.45 -9.10 -11.60
N ILE A 228 -1.02 -10.04 -12.48
CA ILE A 228 -0.21 -9.69 -13.65
C ILE A 228 -1.13 -9.20 -14.76
N ALA A 229 -2.17 -9.97 -15.07
CA ALA A 229 -3.18 -9.59 -16.05
C ALA A 229 -4.03 -8.40 -15.58
N MET A 230 -4.31 -8.32 -14.27
CA MET A 230 -5.11 -7.26 -13.67
C MET A 230 -4.36 -6.61 -12.50
N PRO A 231 -3.44 -5.67 -12.78
CA PRO A 231 -2.65 -5.00 -11.74
C PRO A 231 -3.53 -4.24 -10.74
N LYS A 232 -3.07 -4.16 -9.49
CA LYS A 232 -3.72 -3.29 -8.50
C LYS A 232 -3.45 -1.82 -8.83
N GLN A 233 -4.28 -0.91 -8.31
CA GLN A 233 -4.12 0.54 -8.51
C GLN A 233 -2.75 1.07 -8.09
N ASN A 234 -2.09 0.45 -7.12
CA ASN A 234 -0.72 0.78 -6.71
C ASN A 234 0.35 0.06 -7.54
N MET A 235 0.00 -0.42 -8.74
CA MET A 235 0.87 -1.12 -9.69
C MET A 235 1.44 -2.45 -9.17
N TYR A 236 0.85 -3.01 -8.12
CA TYR A 236 1.26 -4.32 -7.63
C TYR A 236 0.87 -5.41 -8.63
N GLN A 237 1.84 -6.21 -9.05
CA GLN A 237 1.69 -7.35 -9.96
C GLN A 237 2.28 -8.61 -9.33
N SER A 238 1.55 -9.71 -9.39
CA SER A 238 1.99 -11.05 -8.97
C SER A 238 0.90 -12.07 -9.26
N LEU A 239 1.23 -13.32 -9.53
CA LEU A 239 0.30 -14.43 -9.41
C LEU A 239 0.27 -14.89 -7.96
N HIS A 240 -0.92 -15.11 -7.42
CA HIS A 240 -1.12 -15.68 -6.09
C HIS A 240 -1.94 -16.94 -6.19
N THR A 241 -1.46 -18.01 -5.61
CA THR A 241 -2.21 -19.28 -5.53
C THR A 241 -2.03 -19.89 -4.15
N THR A 242 -3.10 -20.46 -3.60
CA THR A 242 -3.07 -21.22 -2.35
C THR A 242 -3.22 -22.68 -2.67
N LEU A 243 -2.32 -23.50 -2.17
CA LEU A 243 -2.16 -24.91 -2.52
C LEU A 243 -2.22 -25.78 -1.26
N ILE A 244 -2.52 -27.04 -1.43
CA ILE A 244 -2.45 -28.04 -0.35
C ILE A 244 -1.08 -28.74 -0.44
N GLY A 245 -0.31 -28.65 0.64
CA GLY A 245 0.99 -29.28 0.77
C GLY A 245 0.94 -30.77 1.14
N PRO A 246 2.10 -31.46 1.19
CA PRO A 246 2.19 -32.89 1.45
C PRO A 246 1.56 -33.33 2.80
N SER A 247 1.61 -32.48 3.83
CA SER A 247 1.03 -32.75 5.14
C SER A 247 -0.45 -32.30 5.26
N GLY A 248 -1.11 -31.97 4.15
CA GLY A 248 -2.46 -31.43 4.15
C GLY A 248 -2.55 -29.96 4.59
N GLN A 249 -1.44 -29.32 4.93
CA GLN A 249 -1.40 -27.91 5.33
C GLN A 249 -1.40 -27.00 4.10
N PRO A 250 -2.29 -26.01 4.06
CA PRO A 250 -2.29 -25.03 2.97
C PRO A 250 -1.10 -24.07 3.06
N PHE A 251 -0.58 -23.70 1.89
CA PHE A 251 0.45 -22.68 1.75
C PHE A 251 0.20 -21.80 0.54
N GLU A 252 0.67 -20.55 0.59
CA GLU A 252 0.53 -19.57 -0.50
C GLU A 252 1.82 -19.50 -1.32
N ILE A 253 1.70 -19.46 -2.65
CA ILE A 253 2.80 -19.12 -3.55
C ILE A 253 2.50 -17.80 -4.23
N GLN A 254 3.52 -16.94 -4.26
CA GLN A 254 3.52 -15.66 -4.98
C GLN A 254 4.60 -15.72 -6.07
N ILE A 255 4.18 -15.60 -7.35
CA ILE A 255 5.07 -15.68 -8.50
C ILE A 255 5.05 -14.32 -9.20
N ARG A 256 6.22 -13.76 -9.48
CA ARG A 256 6.37 -12.47 -10.16
C ARG A 256 7.77 -12.31 -10.75
N THR A 257 7.94 -11.38 -11.67
CA THR A 257 9.26 -11.04 -12.19
C THR A 257 10.08 -10.24 -11.18
N TYR A 258 11.41 -10.17 -11.38
CA TYR A 258 12.30 -9.31 -10.58
C TYR A 258 11.89 -7.83 -10.66
N GLU A 259 11.40 -7.37 -11.81
CA GLU A 259 10.92 -6.00 -11.99
C GLU A 259 9.64 -5.75 -11.18
N MET A 260 8.64 -6.65 -11.28
CA MET A 260 7.44 -6.59 -10.45
C MET A 260 7.76 -6.65 -8.96
N HIS A 261 8.77 -7.42 -8.59
CA HIS A 261 9.24 -7.48 -7.21
C HIS A 261 9.76 -6.14 -6.73
N ARG A 262 10.62 -5.50 -7.52
CA ARG A 262 11.16 -4.18 -7.21
C ARG A 262 10.06 -3.14 -7.09
N THR A 263 9.13 -3.12 -8.04
CA THR A 263 7.96 -2.23 -8.01
C THR A 263 7.08 -2.48 -6.78
N ALA A 264 6.84 -3.74 -6.41
CA ALA A 264 6.04 -4.08 -5.24
C ALA A 264 6.70 -3.74 -3.90
N GLU A 265 8.03 -3.75 -3.79
CA GLU A 265 8.75 -3.43 -2.54
C GLU A 265 8.99 -1.92 -2.38
N TYR A 266 9.34 -1.21 -3.46
CA TYR A 266 9.77 0.18 -3.44
C TYR A 266 8.77 1.15 -4.09
N GLY A 267 7.74 0.63 -4.77
CA GLY A 267 6.71 1.45 -5.40
C GLY A 267 7.28 2.47 -6.38
N ILE A 268 6.81 3.70 -6.25
CA ILE A 268 7.26 4.81 -7.10
C ILE A 268 8.77 5.07 -6.98
N ALA A 269 9.38 4.79 -5.84
CA ALA A 269 10.82 4.98 -5.64
C ALA A 269 11.69 4.01 -6.49
N ALA A 270 11.14 2.87 -6.93
CA ALA A 270 11.86 1.93 -7.79
C ALA A 270 12.24 2.53 -9.15
N HIS A 271 11.43 3.45 -9.67
CA HIS A 271 11.61 4.07 -10.98
C HIS A 271 12.60 5.25 -10.98
N TRP A 272 12.82 5.91 -9.83
CA TRP A 272 13.73 7.05 -9.74
C TRP A 272 15.19 6.67 -10.00
N LYS A 273 15.63 5.53 -9.47
CA LYS A 273 17.00 5.03 -9.65
C LYS A 273 17.33 4.66 -11.10
N TYR A 274 16.31 4.30 -11.89
CA TYR A 274 16.48 3.92 -13.30
C TYR A 274 16.67 5.14 -14.22
N LYS A 275 16.08 6.30 -13.89
CA LYS A 275 16.26 7.55 -14.66
C LYS A 275 17.65 8.15 -14.50
N GLU A 276 18.28 8.03 -13.34
CA GLU A 276 19.63 8.53 -13.10
C GLU A 276 20.72 7.72 -13.84
N THR A 277 20.46 6.42 -14.10
CA THR A 277 21.43 5.52 -14.74
C THR A 277 21.34 5.49 -16.28
N ASN A 278 20.23 5.92 -16.87
CA ASN A 278 20.03 5.91 -18.33
C ASN A 278 19.80 7.33 -18.87
N ASN A 279 20.86 8.03 -19.16
CA ASN A 279 20.84 9.27 -19.96
C ASN A 279 20.22 9.00 -21.35
N GLY A 280 18.95 9.30 -21.53
CA GLY A 280 18.46 9.79 -22.79
C GLY A 280 17.61 8.91 -23.72
N ASN A 281 17.24 7.65 -23.41
CA ASN A 281 16.35 6.86 -24.28
C ASN A 281 15.24 6.11 -23.50
N ALA A 282 14.23 6.83 -23.03
CA ALA A 282 13.08 6.23 -22.36
C ALA A 282 11.77 6.64 -23.05
N THR A 283 11.38 5.91 -24.09
CA THR A 283 10.13 6.13 -24.84
C THR A 283 8.93 5.31 -24.34
N THR A 284 9.07 4.52 -23.27
CA THR A 284 7.99 3.61 -22.85
C THR A 284 7.48 3.84 -21.42
N THR A 285 8.00 4.82 -20.67
CA THR A 285 7.72 4.99 -19.23
C THR A 285 6.75 6.12 -18.89
N THR A 286 6.30 6.89 -19.86
CA THR A 286 5.50 8.12 -19.65
C THR A 286 4.07 7.87 -19.18
N VAL A 287 3.38 6.85 -19.66
CA VAL A 287 1.96 6.59 -19.34
C VAL A 287 1.77 6.16 -17.90
N THR A 288 2.65 5.29 -17.39
CA THR A 288 2.57 4.78 -16.01
C THR A 288 2.94 5.80 -14.94
N GLU A 289 3.78 6.78 -15.23
CA GLU A 289 4.10 7.89 -14.31
C GLU A 289 2.97 8.91 -14.25
N GLU A 290 2.32 9.19 -15.38
CA GLU A 290 1.15 10.08 -15.43
C GLU A 290 -0.04 9.53 -14.64
N GLU A 291 -0.30 8.23 -14.68
CA GLU A 291 -1.34 7.59 -13.87
C GLU A 291 -1.05 7.66 -12.36
N LYS A 292 0.21 7.47 -11.96
CA LYS A 292 0.63 7.58 -10.54
C LYS A 292 0.53 9.01 -10.01
N LEU A 293 0.81 9.99 -10.86
CA LEU A 293 0.69 11.42 -10.52
C LEU A 293 -0.74 11.94 -10.65
N SER A 294 -1.64 11.23 -11.33
CA SER A 294 -3.05 11.63 -11.49
C SER A 294 -3.74 11.81 -10.14
N TRP A 295 -3.48 10.93 -9.18
CA TRP A 295 -3.98 11.07 -7.82
C TRP A 295 -3.46 12.33 -7.10
N LEU A 296 -2.18 12.66 -7.25
CA LEU A 296 -1.62 13.88 -6.67
C LEU A 296 -2.22 15.14 -7.33
N ARG A 297 -2.49 15.09 -8.64
CA ARG A 297 -3.21 16.16 -9.34
C ARG A 297 -4.64 16.31 -8.83
N GLN A 298 -5.34 15.21 -8.62
CA GLN A 298 -6.69 15.22 -8.04
C GLN A 298 -6.72 15.86 -6.64
N ILE A 299 -5.71 15.61 -5.81
CA ILE A 299 -5.57 16.29 -4.53
C ILE A 299 -5.37 17.81 -4.70
N LEU A 300 -4.61 18.22 -5.72
CA LEU A 300 -4.43 19.65 -6.04
C LEU A 300 -5.74 20.30 -6.51
N GLU A 301 -6.55 19.60 -7.31
CA GLU A 301 -7.88 20.04 -7.75
C GLU A 301 -8.83 20.19 -6.56
N TRP A 302 -8.92 19.18 -5.69
CA TRP A 302 -9.72 19.28 -4.47
C TRP A 302 -9.34 20.46 -3.58
N GLN A 303 -8.05 20.81 -3.55
CA GLN A 303 -7.58 21.97 -2.79
C GLN A 303 -8.10 23.28 -3.35
N GLN A 304 -8.20 23.42 -4.67
CA GLN A 304 -8.70 24.65 -5.31
C GLN A 304 -10.20 24.85 -5.05
N ASP A 305 -10.94 23.73 -4.98
CA ASP A 305 -12.39 23.74 -4.84
C ASP A 305 -12.87 23.83 -3.37
N MET A 306 -12.01 23.46 -2.40
CA MET A 306 -12.38 23.39 -0.99
C MET A 306 -11.67 24.42 -0.12
N SER A 307 -12.47 25.25 0.54
CA SER A 307 -11.99 26.23 1.52
C SER A 307 -11.85 25.64 2.95
N ASP A 308 -12.62 24.57 3.29
CA ASP A 308 -12.63 23.95 4.62
C ASP A 308 -11.62 22.81 4.74
N ASN A 309 -10.72 22.95 5.72
CA ASN A 309 -9.69 21.94 6.01
C ASN A 309 -10.28 20.61 6.54
N LYS A 310 -11.43 20.63 7.23
CA LYS A 310 -12.08 19.42 7.76
C LYS A 310 -12.74 18.61 6.66
N GLU A 311 -13.38 19.28 5.71
CA GLU A 311 -13.99 18.66 4.53
C GLU A 311 -12.90 18.00 3.67
N PHE A 312 -11.82 18.74 3.38
CA PHE A 312 -10.64 18.20 2.69
C PHE A 312 -10.07 16.95 3.38
N MET A 313 -9.94 16.97 4.71
CA MET A 313 -9.42 15.82 5.47
C MET A 313 -10.38 14.63 5.45
N THR A 314 -11.68 14.87 5.46
CA THR A 314 -12.70 13.80 5.38
C THR A 314 -12.64 13.11 4.04
N LEU A 315 -12.57 13.86 2.95
CA LEU A 315 -12.41 13.34 1.60
C LEU A 315 -11.10 12.61 1.42
N LEU A 316 -10.01 13.20 1.89
CA LEU A 316 -8.70 12.57 1.83
C LEU A 316 -8.65 11.23 2.58
N LYS A 317 -9.19 11.16 3.80
CA LYS A 317 -9.28 9.90 4.57
C LYS A 317 -10.17 8.89 3.88
N SER A 318 -11.29 9.33 3.30
CA SER A 318 -12.17 8.48 2.50
C SER A 318 -11.41 7.90 1.30
N ASP A 319 -10.73 8.74 0.53
CA ASP A 319 -9.92 8.32 -0.63
C ASP A 319 -8.76 7.40 -0.24
N LEU A 320 -8.05 7.69 0.85
CA LEU A 320 -7.00 6.83 1.36
C LEU A 320 -7.52 5.47 1.87
N ASN A 321 -8.75 5.40 2.39
CA ASN A 321 -9.37 4.17 2.90
C ASN A 321 -10.02 3.32 1.81
N LEU A 322 -10.32 3.88 0.63
CA LEU A 322 -10.95 3.20 -0.50
C LEU A 322 -10.13 2.02 -1.09
N PHE A 323 -8.90 1.79 -0.62
CA PHE A 323 -7.98 0.80 -1.19
C PHE A 323 -8.04 -0.61 -0.58
N SER A 324 -8.99 -0.90 0.32
CA SER A 324 -8.98 -2.20 1.01
C SER A 324 -9.61 -3.33 0.19
N ASP A 325 -10.68 -3.08 -0.57
CA ASP A 325 -11.38 -4.08 -1.38
C ASP A 325 -11.89 -3.43 -2.67
N ASN A 326 -11.56 -4.02 -3.81
CA ASN A 326 -12.02 -3.56 -5.12
C ASN A 326 -13.07 -4.50 -5.69
N VAL A 327 -14.02 -3.93 -6.42
CA VAL A 327 -15.01 -4.63 -7.24
C VAL A 327 -14.68 -4.37 -8.70
N PHE A 328 -14.66 -5.41 -9.50
CA PHE A 328 -14.48 -5.32 -10.94
C PHE A 328 -15.85 -5.34 -11.62
N ALA A 329 -16.16 -4.27 -12.33
CA ALA A 329 -17.36 -4.16 -13.14
C ALA A 329 -16.98 -4.14 -14.63
N PHE A 330 -17.78 -4.82 -15.45
CA PHE A 330 -17.53 -4.91 -16.89
C PHE A 330 -18.50 -4.02 -17.65
N THR A 331 -17.98 -3.30 -18.64
CA THR A 331 -18.82 -2.61 -19.61
C THR A 331 -19.47 -3.63 -20.55
N PRO A 332 -20.55 -3.28 -21.26
CA PRO A 332 -21.10 -4.15 -22.32
C PRO A 332 -20.11 -4.48 -23.44
N SER A 333 -19.11 -3.62 -23.66
CA SER A 333 -17.99 -3.85 -24.60
C SER A 333 -16.91 -4.80 -24.08
N GLY A 334 -16.97 -5.20 -22.78
CA GLY A 334 -15.99 -6.09 -22.16
C GLY A 334 -14.85 -5.38 -21.46
N ASP A 335 -14.85 -4.02 -21.42
CA ASP A 335 -13.82 -3.29 -20.68
C ASP A 335 -14.01 -3.46 -19.17
N VAL A 336 -12.92 -3.65 -18.46
CA VAL A 336 -12.94 -3.82 -17.02
C VAL A 336 -12.73 -2.47 -16.32
N LYS A 337 -13.67 -2.14 -15.44
CA LYS A 337 -13.54 -0.98 -14.52
C LYS A 337 -13.30 -1.47 -13.12
N ASN A 338 -12.25 -0.97 -12.51
CA ASN A 338 -11.88 -1.28 -11.13
C ASN A 338 -12.44 -0.18 -10.22
N LEU A 339 -13.37 -0.55 -9.35
CA LEU A 339 -14.07 0.37 -8.45
C LEU A 339 -13.85 -0.04 -6.98
N PRO A 340 -13.87 0.90 -6.04
CA PRO A 340 -13.89 0.58 -4.62
C PRO A 340 -15.11 -0.26 -4.24
N LYS A 341 -14.96 -1.13 -3.24
CA LYS A 341 -16.11 -1.85 -2.67
C LYS A 341 -17.10 -0.86 -2.05
N GLY A 342 -18.37 -1.04 -2.36
CA GLY A 342 -19.43 -0.10 -1.97
C GLY A 342 -19.72 0.96 -3.03
N SER A 343 -18.99 0.93 -4.16
CA SER A 343 -19.33 1.77 -5.32
C SER A 343 -20.68 1.38 -5.88
N THR A 344 -21.40 2.39 -6.31
CA THR A 344 -22.74 2.31 -6.88
C THR A 344 -22.70 2.37 -8.42
N PRO A 345 -23.81 2.09 -9.12
CA PRO A 345 -23.92 2.35 -10.55
C PRO A 345 -23.60 3.78 -10.99
N ILE A 346 -23.79 4.78 -10.10
CA ILE A 346 -23.40 6.16 -10.37
C ILE A 346 -21.89 6.27 -10.50
N ASP A 347 -21.13 5.69 -9.53
CA ASP A 347 -19.68 5.69 -9.54
C ASP A 347 -19.14 5.01 -10.80
N PHE A 348 -19.77 3.91 -11.21
CA PHE A 348 -19.43 3.21 -12.45
C PHE A 348 -19.65 4.10 -13.67
N ALA A 349 -20.78 4.80 -13.78
CA ALA A 349 -21.09 5.68 -14.91
C ALA A 349 -20.07 6.82 -15.02
N TYR A 350 -19.71 7.47 -13.90
CA TYR A 350 -18.67 8.51 -13.88
C TYR A 350 -17.27 7.96 -14.17
N SER A 351 -16.97 6.72 -13.80
CA SER A 351 -15.70 6.07 -14.13
C SER A 351 -15.52 5.81 -15.63
N ILE A 352 -16.61 5.77 -16.39
CA ILE A 352 -16.58 5.67 -17.86
C ILE A 352 -16.31 7.06 -18.45
N HIS A 353 -17.18 8.00 -18.18
CA HIS A 353 -17.07 9.40 -18.61
C HIS A 353 -18.10 10.27 -17.89
N SER A 354 -17.77 11.52 -17.56
CA SER A 354 -18.68 12.45 -16.90
C SER A 354 -20.00 12.68 -17.69
N ALA A 355 -19.94 12.67 -19.01
CA ALA A 355 -21.15 12.77 -19.84
C ALA A 355 -22.10 11.56 -19.70
N VAL A 356 -21.57 10.38 -19.36
CA VAL A 356 -22.38 9.17 -19.07
C VAL A 356 -23.02 9.31 -17.70
N GLY A 357 -22.25 9.70 -16.70
CA GLY A 357 -22.75 9.95 -15.34
C GLY A 357 -23.84 11.02 -15.31
N ASN A 358 -23.60 12.18 -15.95
CA ASN A 358 -24.53 13.30 -15.99
C ASN A 358 -25.85 12.99 -16.72
N LYS A 359 -25.87 12.03 -17.64
CA LYS A 359 -27.06 11.62 -18.42
C LYS A 359 -27.71 10.35 -17.89
N MET A 360 -27.22 9.80 -16.78
CA MET A 360 -27.71 8.56 -16.22
C MET A 360 -29.13 8.71 -15.69
N VAL A 361 -30.04 7.87 -16.14
CA VAL A 361 -31.45 7.81 -15.69
C VAL A 361 -31.78 6.46 -15.04
N GLY A 362 -30.89 5.48 -15.11
CA GLY A 362 -31.05 4.14 -14.54
C GLY A 362 -29.83 3.27 -14.81
N ALA A 363 -29.80 2.11 -14.17
CA ALA A 363 -28.71 1.15 -14.30
C ALA A 363 -29.22 -0.25 -14.52
N LYS A 364 -28.41 -1.06 -15.22
CA LYS A 364 -28.64 -2.48 -15.42
C LYS A 364 -27.40 -3.27 -15.01
N VAL A 365 -27.52 -4.10 -13.97
CA VAL A 365 -26.42 -4.92 -13.46
C VAL A 365 -26.76 -6.41 -13.67
N ASN A 366 -25.88 -7.15 -14.31
CA ASN A 366 -26.07 -8.57 -14.64
C ASN A 366 -27.43 -8.83 -15.34
N GLY A 367 -27.85 -7.92 -16.23
CA GLY A 367 -29.09 -8.04 -16.98
C GLY A 367 -30.34 -7.58 -16.22
N LYS A 368 -30.28 -7.19 -14.95
CA LYS A 368 -31.40 -6.73 -14.13
C LYS A 368 -31.35 -5.22 -13.93
N LEU A 369 -32.50 -4.55 -14.04
CA LEU A 369 -32.66 -3.14 -13.66
C LEU A 369 -32.47 -3.02 -12.16
N VAL A 370 -31.65 -2.08 -11.73
CA VAL A 370 -31.36 -1.77 -10.33
C VAL A 370 -31.49 -0.25 -10.08
N PRO A 371 -31.72 0.17 -8.84
CA PRO A 371 -31.61 1.57 -8.47
C PRO A 371 -30.22 2.13 -8.76
N ILE A 372 -30.12 3.45 -8.93
CA ILE A 372 -28.84 4.09 -9.25
C ILE A 372 -27.84 4.10 -8.09
N ASP A 373 -28.33 3.89 -6.89
CA ASP A 373 -27.62 3.79 -5.61
C ASP A 373 -27.42 2.34 -5.11
N TYR A 374 -27.70 1.38 -5.98
CA TYR A 374 -27.58 -0.07 -5.69
C TYR A 374 -26.19 -0.52 -5.29
#